data_11c1ca505f12693aa4d7cc150742f686
#
_entry.id   11c1ca505f12693aa4d7cc150742f686
#
_cell.length_a   1.000
_cell.length_b   1.000
_cell.length_c   1.000
_cell.angle_alpha   90.00
_cell.angle_beta   90.00
_cell.angle_gamma   90.00
#
_symmetry.space_group_name_H-M   'P 1'
#
loop_
_entity.id
_entity.type
_entity.pdbx_description
1 polymer ?
#
loop_
_entity_poly.entity_id
_entity_poly.type
_entity_poly.pdbx_seq_one_letter_code
_entity_poly.pdbx_strand_id
1 'polypeptide(L)'
;FVLNNTKVFPALLLGEKEKTGAKITVFLLRELNNEARLWDVLVDPARKIRIGNKLYFGDDDSLVAEVIDNTTSRGRTLRFLFDGPYSEFKRTIESLGRTPLPEELQRLRDIEPSDKERYQTIYAKNEGAVAVPSAGLHFSRELMKRLELQGVDFAEVTLHAGLGNFRAIDVEDLTKYKMDSEELIIEEDQAAIVNKAIEARRKVCV
;
A
#
# COMPACT_ATOMS: atom_id res chain seq x y z
N PHE A 1 -4.20 -11.65 20.86
CA PHE A 1 -3.42 -10.78 19.97
C PHE A 1 -4.34 -10.15 18.93
N VAL A 2 -4.12 -8.87 18.61
CA VAL A 2 -4.76 -8.19 17.48
C VAL A 2 -3.74 -8.06 16.35
N LEU A 3 -4.07 -8.56 15.17
CA LEU A 3 -3.19 -8.64 14.02
C LEU A 3 -3.72 -7.76 12.90
N ASN A 4 -2.83 -7.03 12.22
CA ASN A 4 -3.20 -6.28 11.02
C ASN A 4 -3.11 -7.18 9.78
N ASN A 5 -4.25 -7.59 9.23
CA ASN A 5 -4.34 -8.50 8.10
C ASN A 5 -4.25 -7.81 6.72
N THR A 6 -3.81 -6.55 6.70
CA THR A 6 -3.63 -5.84 5.45
C THR A 6 -2.64 -6.55 4.53
N LYS A 7 -2.86 -6.46 3.24
CA LYS A 7 -1.99 -7.02 2.20
C LYS A 7 -1.40 -5.91 1.35
N VAL A 8 -0.08 -5.95 1.19
CA VAL A 8 0.64 -5.03 0.31
C VAL A 8 0.39 -5.40 -1.14
N PHE A 9 0.04 -4.42 -1.97
CA PHE A 9 -0.08 -4.61 -3.41
C PHE A 9 1.14 -4.04 -4.16
N PRO A 10 1.39 -4.45 -5.41
CA PRO A 10 2.54 -3.98 -6.17
C PRO A 10 2.33 -2.54 -6.65
N ALA A 11 2.55 -1.59 -5.76
CA ALA A 11 2.19 -0.19 -5.90
C ALA A 11 3.17 0.65 -6.72
N LEU A 12 4.34 0.11 -7.09
CA LEU A 12 5.38 0.85 -7.78
C LEU A 12 5.34 0.55 -9.29
N LEU A 13 4.91 1.54 -10.09
CA LEU A 13 4.87 1.46 -11.54
C LEU A 13 6.06 2.20 -12.16
N LEU A 14 6.74 1.55 -13.09
CA LEU A 14 7.75 2.18 -13.93
C LEU A 14 7.17 2.45 -15.31
N GLY A 15 7.36 3.66 -15.82
CA GLY A 15 6.79 4.06 -17.09
C GLY A 15 7.54 5.19 -17.76
N GLU A 16 6.90 5.75 -18.77
CA GLU A 16 7.44 6.83 -19.59
C GLU A 16 6.43 7.94 -19.74
N LYS A 17 6.95 9.16 -19.83
CA LYS A 17 6.13 10.33 -20.15
C LYS A 17 5.90 10.45 -21.65
N GLU A 18 4.66 10.71 -22.06
CA GLU A 18 4.29 11.04 -23.43
C GLU A 18 5.24 12.07 -24.06
N LYS A 19 5.48 11.97 -25.36
CA LYS A 19 6.26 12.87 -26.21
C LYS A 19 7.77 12.90 -25.92
N THR A 20 8.20 12.65 -24.72
CA THR A 20 9.63 12.78 -24.35
C THR A 20 10.31 11.45 -24.09
N GLY A 21 9.55 10.36 -23.85
CA GLY A 21 10.08 9.07 -23.40
C GLY A 21 10.85 9.15 -22.07
N ALA A 22 10.68 10.25 -21.34
CA ALA A 22 11.37 10.40 -20.06
C ALA A 22 10.89 9.35 -19.08
N LYS A 23 11.80 8.57 -18.53
CA LYS A 23 11.51 7.57 -17.50
C LYS A 23 10.91 8.23 -16.27
N ILE A 24 9.88 7.61 -15.76
CA ILE A 24 9.13 8.04 -14.57
C ILE A 24 8.84 6.87 -13.66
N THR A 25 8.69 7.19 -12.38
CA THR A 25 8.19 6.26 -11.39
C THR A 25 6.90 6.81 -10.82
N VAL A 26 5.89 5.95 -10.70
CA VAL A 26 4.61 6.26 -10.07
C VAL A 26 4.41 5.32 -8.91
N PHE A 27 4.18 5.87 -7.74
CA PHE A 27 3.87 5.12 -6.54
C PHE A 27 2.39 5.31 -6.21
N LEU A 28 1.61 4.26 -6.40
CA LEU A 28 0.18 4.22 -6.11
C LEU A 28 -0.03 4.25 -4.59
N LEU A 29 -0.84 5.17 -4.10
CA LEU A 29 -1.11 5.32 -2.67
C LEU A 29 -2.48 4.79 -2.29
N ARG A 30 -3.50 5.32 -2.95
CA ARG A 30 -4.89 5.05 -2.63
C ARG A 30 -5.77 5.23 -3.85
N GLU A 31 -6.73 4.33 -4.02
CA GLU A 31 -7.80 4.49 -4.99
C GLU A 31 -8.83 5.48 -4.46
N LEU A 32 -9.12 6.52 -5.23
CA LEU A 32 -10.08 7.56 -4.87
C LEU A 32 -11.48 7.24 -5.41
N ASN A 33 -11.54 6.62 -6.59
CA ASN A 33 -12.79 6.23 -7.23
C ASN A 33 -12.52 5.08 -8.21
N ASN A 34 -13.16 3.93 -8.00
CA ASN A 34 -12.94 2.75 -8.81
C ASN A 34 -13.62 2.81 -10.19
N GLU A 35 -14.79 3.45 -10.30
CA GLU A 35 -15.50 3.60 -11.58
C GLU A 35 -14.74 4.52 -12.53
N ALA A 36 -14.28 5.65 -12.01
CA ALA A 36 -13.49 6.62 -12.76
C ALA A 36 -11.99 6.27 -12.82
N ARG A 37 -11.56 5.19 -12.16
CA ARG A 37 -10.14 4.75 -12.04
C ARG A 37 -9.21 5.87 -11.60
N LEU A 38 -9.66 6.64 -10.60
CA LEU A 38 -8.90 7.73 -10.02
C LEU A 38 -8.03 7.24 -8.87
N TRP A 39 -6.76 7.64 -8.90
CA TRP A 39 -5.78 7.26 -7.90
C TRP A 39 -5.00 8.46 -7.39
N ASP A 40 -4.79 8.52 -6.08
CA ASP A 40 -3.80 9.39 -5.47
C ASP A 40 -2.44 8.69 -5.53
N VAL A 41 -1.42 9.40 -6.00
CA VAL A 41 -0.10 8.83 -6.29
C VAL A 41 1.02 9.80 -5.95
N LEU A 42 2.23 9.27 -5.71
CA LEU A 42 3.47 10.03 -5.83
C LEU A 42 4.14 9.78 -7.18
N VAL A 43 4.82 10.78 -7.69
CA VAL A 43 5.53 10.70 -8.96
C VAL A 43 6.97 11.18 -8.85
N ASP A 44 7.86 10.53 -9.59
CA ASP A 44 9.26 10.95 -9.71
C ASP A 44 9.73 10.84 -11.17
N PRO A 45 10.38 11.87 -11.73
CA PRO A 45 10.66 13.20 -11.19
C PRO A 45 9.43 14.14 -11.27
N ALA A 46 8.94 14.62 -10.12
CA ALA A 46 7.70 15.40 -10.02
C ALA A 46 7.70 16.69 -10.86
N ARG A 47 8.85 17.34 -11.01
CA ARG A 47 8.99 18.61 -11.77
C ARG A 47 8.65 18.46 -13.26
N LYS A 48 8.76 17.25 -13.80
CA LYS A 48 8.50 16.97 -15.23
C LYS A 48 7.07 16.52 -15.49
N ILE A 49 6.29 16.20 -14.45
CA ILE A 49 4.95 15.63 -14.56
C ILE A 49 3.92 16.67 -14.15
N ARG A 50 3.15 17.16 -15.14
CA ARG A 50 2.17 18.25 -14.99
C ARG A 50 0.78 17.75 -15.37
N ILE A 51 -0.25 18.47 -14.92
CA ILE A 51 -1.66 18.25 -15.32
C ILE A 51 -1.76 18.17 -16.84
N GLY A 52 -2.53 17.22 -17.36
CA GLY A 52 -2.73 16.94 -18.78
C GLY A 52 -1.63 16.07 -19.41
N ASN A 53 -0.55 15.72 -18.70
CA ASN A 53 0.42 14.76 -19.23
C ASN A 53 -0.15 13.35 -19.21
N LYS A 54 0.14 12.58 -20.26
CA LYS A 54 -0.09 11.14 -20.27
C LYS A 54 1.18 10.40 -19.90
N LEU A 55 1.00 9.34 -19.14
CA LEU A 55 2.02 8.44 -18.63
C LEU A 55 1.71 7.04 -19.14
N TYR A 56 2.71 6.37 -19.70
CA TYR A 56 2.61 5.06 -20.33
C TYR A 56 3.37 4.03 -19.54
N PHE A 57 2.77 2.86 -19.32
CA PHE A 57 3.33 1.77 -18.54
C PHE A 57 3.22 0.45 -19.32
N GLY A 58 4.24 -0.40 -19.17
CA GLY A 58 4.37 -1.64 -19.93
C GLY A 58 5.08 -1.42 -21.27
N ASP A 59 5.65 -2.49 -21.83
CA ASP A 59 6.42 -2.46 -23.08
C ASP A 59 5.54 -2.15 -24.31
N ASP A 60 4.25 -2.39 -24.20
CA ASP A 60 3.23 -2.24 -25.25
C ASP A 60 2.20 -1.14 -24.93
N ASP A 61 2.52 -0.24 -24.01
CA ASP A 61 1.60 0.81 -23.52
C ASP A 61 0.26 0.23 -23.01
N SER A 62 0.31 -0.97 -22.44
CA SER A 62 -0.88 -1.71 -21.95
C SER A 62 -1.64 -0.99 -20.85
N LEU A 63 -1.02 -0.01 -20.20
CA LEU A 63 -1.64 0.83 -19.20
C LEU A 63 -1.25 2.29 -19.42
N VAL A 64 -2.24 3.16 -19.54
CA VAL A 64 -2.05 4.61 -19.73
C VAL A 64 -2.76 5.36 -18.60
N ALA A 65 -2.13 6.42 -18.08
CA ALA A 65 -2.76 7.32 -17.13
C ALA A 65 -2.61 8.78 -17.56
N GLU A 66 -3.61 9.58 -17.22
CA GLU A 66 -3.60 11.02 -17.37
C GLU A 66 -3.47 11.71 -16.02
N VAL A 67 -2.59 12.69 -15.92
CA VAL A 67 -2.46 13.53 -14.72
C VAL A 67 -3.60 14.54 -14.69
N ILE A 68 -4.47 14.43 -13.68
CA ILE A 68 -5.66 15.28 -13.55
C ILE A 68 -5.42 16.43 -12.59
N ASP A 69 -4.69 16.20 -11.49
CA ASP A 69 -4.47 17.20 -10.46
C ASP A 69 -3.10 17.05 -9.79
N ASN A 70 -2.67 18.12 -9.12
CA ASN A 70 -1.48 18.18 -8.28
C ASN A 70 -1.92 18.29 -6.81
N THR A 71 -1.67 17.26 -6.01
CA THR A 71 -2.09 17.23 -4.59
C THR A 71 -1.03 17.76 -3.64
N THR A 72 0.24 17.45 -3.91
CA THR A 72 1.40 17.93 -3.14
C THR A 72 2.58 18.18 -4.07
N SER A 73 3.75 18.53 -3.53
CA SER A 73 4.98 18.74 -4.32
C SER A 73 5.34 17.53 -5.20
N ARG A 74 5.11 16.30 -4.70
CA ARG A 74 5.30 15.02 -5.43
C ARG A 74 3.98 14.31 -5.71
N GLY A 75 2.88 14.73 -5.10
CA GLY A 75 1.57 14.10 -5.23
C GLY A 75 0.84 14.51 -6.50
N ARG A 76 0.14 13.56 -7.11
CA ARG A 76 -0.73 13.73 -8.28
C ARG A 76 -1.99 12.91 -8.11
N THR A 77 -3.06 13.37 -8.75
CA THR A 77 -4.21 12.51 -9.04
C THR A 77 -4.08 12.01 -10.47
N LEU A 78 -4.06 10.70 -10.64
CA LEU A 78 -4.07 10.05 -11.94
C LEU A 78 -5.44 9.47 -12.25
N ARG A 79 -5.86 9.59 -13.51
CA ARG A 79 -6.95 8.83 -14.09
C ARG A 79 -6.37 7.80 -15.06
N PHE A 80 -6.56 6.52 -14.77
CA PHE A 80 -6.16 5.47 -15.70
C PHE A 80 -7.17 5.34 -16.84
N LEU A 81 -6.65 5.39 -18.06
CA LEU A 81 -7.40 5.24 -19.30
C LEU A 81 -7.33 3.76 -19.69
N PHE A 82 -8.29 2.99 -19.24
CA PHE A 82 -8.33 1.55 -19.45
C PHE A 82 -9.73 1.11 -19.86
N ASP A 83 -9.83 0.54 -21.05
CA ASP A 83 -11.08 0.01 -21.62
C ASP A 83 -11.21 -1.47 -21.22
N GLY A 84 -12.07 -1.76 -20.26
CA GLY A 84 -12.25 -3.12 -19.76
C GLY A 84 -12.81 -3.16 -18.35
N PRO A 85 -13.16 -4.35 -17.86
CA PRO A 85 -13.66 -4.53 -16.52
C PRO A 85 -12.59 -4.20 -15.47
N TYR A 86 -13.04 -3.76 -14.29
CA TYR A 86 -12.16 -3.40 -13.19
C TYR A 86 -11.19 -4.53 -12.78
N SER A 87 -11.65 -5.79 -12.88
CA SER A 87 -10.81 -6.95 -12.57
C SER A 87 -9.61 -7.12 -13.51
N GLU A 88 -9.74 -6.71 -14.77
CA GLU A 88 -8.64 -6.73 -15.75
C GLU A 88 -7.68 -5.56 -15.49
N PHE A 89 -8.22 -4.37 -15.20
CA PHE A 89 -7.42 -3.24 -14.79
C PHE A 89 -6.54 -3.58 -13.58
N LYS A 90 -7.11 -4.19 -12.54
CA LYS A 90 -6.34 -4.62 -11.35
C LYS A 90 -5.27 -5.66 -11.70
N ARG A 91 -5.57 -6.63 -12.55
CA ARG A 91 -4.57 -7.60 -13.02
C ARG A 91 -3.44 -6.94 -13.80
N THR A 92 -3.74 -5.92 -14.60
CA THR A 92 -2.72 -5.15 -15.33
C THR A 92 -1.82 -4.41 -14.35
N ILE A 93 -2.37 -3.73 -13.32
CA ILE A 93 -1.57 -3.12 -12.26
C ILE A 93 -0.70 -4.17 -11.56
N GLU A 94 -1.26 -5.34 -11.22
CA GLU A 94 -0.50 -6.41 -10.56
C GLU A 94 0.64 -6.97 -11.41
N SER A 95 0.47 -7.03 -12.73
CA SER A 95 1.50 -7.54 -13.64
C SER A 95 2.63 -6.54 -13.89
N LEU A 96 2.31 -5.25 -13.97
CA LEU A 96 3.27 -4.18 -14.23
C LEU A 96 3.93 -3.64 -12.95
N GLY A 97 3.22 -3.75 -11.84
CA GLY A 97 3.64 -3.21 -10.56
C GLY A 97 4.77 -4.01 -9.91
N ARG A 98 5.57 -3.30 -9.14
CA ARG A 98 6.64 -3.86 -8.31
C ARG A 98 6.32 -3.67 -6.84
N THR A 99 6.85 -4.55 -6.00
CA THR A 99 6.70 -4.45 -4.55
C THR A 99 7.33 -3.15 -4.05
N PRO A 100 6.61 -2.34 -3.27
CA PRO A 100 7.09 -1.04 -2.79
C PRO A 100 8.02 -1.22 -1.59
N LEU A 101 9.21 -1.75 -1.81
CA LEU A 101 10.21 -1.87 -0.75
C LEU A 101 10.67 -0.50 -0.25
N PRO A 102 11.05 -0.37 1.04
CA PRO A 102 11.70 0.83 1.57
C PRO A 102 12.94 1.21 0.75
N GLU A 103 13.19 2.51 0.61
CA GLU A 103 14.34 3.02 -0.17
C GLU A 103 15.68 2.47 0.32
N GLU A 104 15.82 2.25 1.62
CA GLU A 104 17.01 1.68 2.24
C GLU A 104 17.32 0.30 1.67
N LEU A 105 16.31 -0.54 1.48
CA LEU A 105 16.47 -1.86 0.86
C LEU A 105 16.77 -1.76 -0.63
N GLN A 106 16.09 -0.85 -1.34
CA GLN A 106 16.32 -0.63 -2.77
C GLN A 106 17.71 -0.10 -3.08
N ARG A 107 18.37 0.59 -2.13
CA ARG A 107 19.79 1.01 -2.25
C ARG A 107 20.78 -0.14 -2.11
N LEU A 108 20.38 -1.23 -1.45
CA LEU A 108 21.23 -2.39 -1.21
C LEU A 108 21.14 -3.43 -2.33
N ARG A 109 19.98 -3.54 -2.96
CA ARG A 109 19.73 -4.47 -4.06
C ARG A 109 18.49 -4.08 -4.85
N ASP A 110 18.37 -4.60 -6.05
CA ASP A 110 17.15 -4.47 -6.86
C ASP A 110 15.95 -5.24 -6.25
N ILE A 111 14.75 -4.83 -6.66
CA ILE A 111 13.50 -5.52 -6.30
C ILE A 111 13.44 -6.85 -7.06
N GLU A 112 13.24 -7.94 -6.34
CA GLU A 112 13.13 -9.29 -6.86
C GLU A 112 11.67 -9.78 -6.89
N PRO A 113 11.30 -10.71 -7.79
CA PRO A 113 9.94 -11.28 -7.81
C PRO A 113 9.52 -11.91 -6.48
N SER A 114 10.47 -12.50 -5.74
CA SER A 114 10.25 -13.09 -4.41
C SER A 114 9.83 -12.07 -3.35
N ASP A 115 10.09 -10.78 -3.56
CA ASP A 115 9.72 -9.73 -2.61
C ASP A 115 8.20 -9.58 -2.48
N LYS A 116 7.44 -9.92 -3.51
CA LYS A 116 5.97 -9.93 -3.46
C LYS A 116 5.45 -10.82 -2.32
N GLU A 117 6.10 -11.95 -2.08
CA GLU A 117 5.74 -12.88 -1.01
C GLU A 117 6.44 -12.55 0.32
N ARG A 118 7.70 -12.14 0.26
CA ARG A 118 8.51 -11.86 1.46
C ARG A 118 8.11 -10.56 2.17
N TYR A 119 7.58 -9.59 1.44
CA TYR A 119 7.11 -8.31 1.98
C TYR A 119 5.62 -8.39 2.35
N GLN A 120 5.21 -9.50 2.99
CA GLN A 120 3.87 -9.79 3.47
C GLN A 120 3.91 -10.51 4.81
N THR A 121 2.92 -10.28 5.65
CA THR A 121 2.68 -11.16 6.81
C THR A 121 2.06 -12.47 6.36
N ILE A 122 2.20 -13.53 7.14
CA ILE A 122 1.61 -14.84 6.84
C ILE A 122 0.07 -14.86 6.92
N TYR A 123 -0.51 -13.81 7.49
CA TYR A 123 -1.97 -13.62 7.64
C TYR A 123 -2.51 -12.45 6.81
N ALA A 124 -1.74 -11.94 5.84
CA ALA A 124 -2.18 -10.90 4.92
C ALA A 124 -3.38 -11.37 4.07
N LYS A 125 -4.48 -10.61 4.07
CA LYS A 125 -5.74 -10.93 3.37
C LYS A 125 -6.24 -9.79 2.50
N ASN A 126 -6.45 -8.62 3.11
CA ASN A 126 -7.15 -7.48 2.50
C ASN A 126 -6.16 -6.53 1.84
N GLU A 127 -6.19 -6.49 0.50
CA GLU A 127 -5.29 -5.64 -0.29
C GLU A 127 -5.63 -4.16 -0.16
N GLY A 128 -4.61 -3.31 -0.01
CA GLY A 128 -4.76 -1.86 0.10
C GLY A 128 -3.57 -1.14 0.72
N ALA A 129 -2.64 -1.87 1.33
CA ALA A 129 -1.45 -1.28 1.93
C ALA A 129 -0.32 -1.10 0.90
N VAL A 130 0.49 -0.08 1.12
CA VAL A 130 1.75 0.16 0.40
C VAL A 130 2.98 -0.09 1.28
N ALA A 131 2.76 -0.38 2.57
CA ALA A 131 3.81 -0.80 3.51
C ALA A 131 3.34 -2.02 4.31
N VAL A 132 4.26 -2.97 4.55
CA VAL A 132 3.96 -4.13 5.39
C VAL A 132 3.96 -3.74 6.87
N PRO A 133 3.05 -4.27 7.70
CA PRO A 133 3.17 -4.18 9.15
C PRO A 133 4.35 -5.03 9.61
N SER A 134 5.54 -4.44 9.65
CA SER A 134 6.84 -5.12 9.75
C SER A 134 6.99 -5.95 11.03
N ALA A 135 6.40 -5.52 12.15
CA ALA A 135 6.38 -6.32 13.37
C ALA A 135 5.68 -7.69 13.15
N GLY A 136 4.65 -7.72 12.31
CA GLY A 136 3.93 -8.94 11.95
C GLY A 136 4.76 -9.96 11.15
N LEU A 137 5.86 -9.55 10.52
CA LEU A 137 6.77 -10.45 9.81
C LEU A 137 7.49 -11.45 10.76
N HIS A 138 7.53 -11.14 12.05
CA HIS A 138 8.11 -12.03 13.04
C HIS A 138 7.21 -13.24 13.40
N PHE A 139 5.92 -13.20 13.05
CA PHE A 139 5.04 -14.34 13.24
C PHE A 139 5.29 -15.41 12.17
N SER A 140 5.57 -16.63 12.62
CA SER A 140 5.56 -17.82 11.76
C SER A 140 4.28 -18.62 12.00
N ARG A 141 3.90 -19.46 11.04
CA ARG A 141 2.75 -20.38 11.21
C ARG A 141 2.92 -21.29 12.42
N GLU A 142 4.15 -21.73 12.68
CA GLU A 142 4.50 -22.55 13.80
C GLU A 142 4.32 -21.79 15.13
N LEU A 143 4.79 -20.54 15.21
CA LEU A 143 4.62 -19.72 16.40
C LEU A 143 3.13 -19.47 16.68
N MET A 144 2.35 -19.10 15.68
CA MET A 144 0.91 -18.91 15.85
C MET A 144 0.23 -20.16 16.36
N LYS A 145 0.54 -21.32 15.77
CA LYS A 145 -0.02 -22.60 16.21
C LYS A 145 0.34 -22.95 17.66
N ARG A 146 1.56 -22.67 18.09
CA ARG A 146 1.98 -22.87 19.49
C ARG A 146 1.23 -21.95 20.45
N LEU A 147 0.98 -20.70 20.06
CA LEU A 147 0.20 -19.76 20.88
C LEU A 147 -1.27 -20.19 20.99
N GLU A 148 -1.89 -20.62 19.89
CA GLU A 148 -3.25 -21.17 19.90
C GLU A 148 -3.38 -22.35 20.88
N LEU A 149 -2.42 -23.29 20.86
CA LEU A 149 -2.40 -24.42 21.77
C LEU A 149 -2.23 -24.02 23.26
N GLN A 150 -1.70 -22.84 23.51
CA GLN A 150 -1.62 -22.24 24.84
C GLN A 150 -2.88 -21.44 25.23
N GLY A 151 -3.92 -21.45 24.40
CA GLY A 151 -5.18 -20.76 24.66
C GLY A 151 -5.14 -19.26 24.34
N VAL A 152 -4.25 -18.84 23.45
CA VAL A 152 -4.19 -17.46 22.94
C VAL A 152 -5.15 -17.31 21.77
N ASP A 153 -6.08 -16.35 21.88
CA ASP A 153 -6.98 -15.98 20.80
C ASP A 153 -6.35 -14.91 19.92
N PHE A 154 -6.68 -14.94 18.62
CA PHE A 154 -6.29 -13.96 17.63
C PHE A 154 -7.52 -13.25 17.09
N ALA A 155 -7.46 -11.92 17.03
CA ALA A 155 -8.41 -11.07 16.32
C ALA A 155 -7.69 -10.33 15.19
N GLU A 156 -8.38 -10.09 14.11
CA GLU A 156 -7.83 -9.40 12.95
C GLU A 156 -8.49 -8.03 12.78
N VAL A 157 -7.68 -7.04 12.41
CA VAL A 157 -8.14 -5.74 11.92
C VAL A 157 -7.50 -5.48 10.58
N THR A 158 -8.11 -4.62 9.76
CA THR A 158 -7.49 -4.16 8.53
C THR A 158 -7.13 -2.70 8.69
N LEU A 159 -5.84 -2.39 8.71
CA LEU A 159 -5.30 -1.04 8.67
C LEU A 159 -4.38 -0.90 7.47
N HIS A 160 -4.84 -0.18 6.44
CA HIS A 160 -4.06 0.03 5.24
C HIS A 160 -2.98 1.09 5.48
N ALA A 161 -1.74 0.63 5.65
CA ALA A 161 -0.60 1.50 5.82
C ALA A 161 -0.31 2.28 4.53
N GLY A 162 -0.42 3.58 4.61
CA GLY A 162 -0.32 4.51 3.49
C GLY A 162 0.98 5.30 3.44
N LEU A 163 0.88 6.50 2.86
CA LEU A 163 2.00 7.41 2.61
C LEU A 163 2.77 7.82 3.87
N GLY A 164 2.09 7.91 5.01
CA GLY A 164 2.70 8.34 6.28
C GLY A 164 3.95 7.54 6.66
N ASN A 165 4.02 6.27 6.25
CA ASN A 165 5.17 5.39 6.51
C ASN A 165 6.42 5.71 5.66
N PHE A 166 6.27 6.55 4.62
CA PHE A 166 7.36 6.94 3.72
C PHE A 166 7.73 8.42 3.86
N ARG A 167 7.06 9.16 4.75
CA ARG A 167 7.36 10.55 5.02
C ARG A 167 8.34 10.69 6.18
N ALA A 168 9.43 11.42 5.94
CA ALA A 168 10.26 11.89 7.03
C ALA A 168 9.51 12.93 7.87
N ILE A 169 9.73 12.93 9.17
CA ILE A 169 9.27 13.99 10.05
C ILE A 169 10.29 15.12 9.92
N ASP A 170 9.95 16.16 9.16
CA ASP A 170 10.81 17.27 8.78
C ASP A 170 10.46 18.59 9.49
N VAL A 171 9.70 18.52 10.59
CA VAL A 171 9.28 19.66 11.40
C VAL A 171 10.07 19.70 12.71
N GLU A 172 10.56 20.89 13.11
CA GLU A 172 11.21 21.07 14.40
C GLU A 172 10.23 20.94 15.58
N ASP A 173 8.99 21.37 15.39
CA ASP A 173 7.92 21.33 16.38
C ASP A 173 6.91 20.23 16.01
N LEU A 174 6.94 19.11 16.71
CA LEU A 174 6.09 17.96 16.47
C LEU A 174 4.58 18.27 16.58
N THR A 175 4.19 19.34 17.31
CA THR A 175 2.78 19.73 17.39
C THR A 175 2.24 20.27 16.07
N LYS A 176 3.11 20.66 15.16
CA LYS A 176 2.77 21.14 13.81
C LYS A 176 2.74 20.02 12.76
N TYR A 177 3.23 18.83 13.12
CA TYR A 177 3.21 17.70 12.21
C TYR A 177 1.78 17.17 12.07
N LYS A 178 1.29 17.12 10.83
CA LYS A 178 -0.01 16.52 10.51
C LYS A 178 0.22 15.13 9.95
N MET A 179 -0.24 14.14 10.67
CA MET A 179 -0.25 12.76 10.16
C MET A 179 -1.33 12.60 9.09
N ASP A 180 -1.02 11.79 8.10
CA ASP A 180 -2.02 11.39 7.10
C ASP A 180 -3.07 10.47 7.77
N SER A 181 -4.31 10.53 7.30
CA SER A 181 -5.36 9.62 7.75
C SER A 181 -5.22 8.28 7.03
N GLU A 182 -5.45 7.20 7.76
CA GLU A 182 -5.45 5.84 7.23
C GLU A 182 -6.82 5.19 7.48
N GLU A 183 -7.19 4.24 6.64
CA GLU A 183 -8.44 3.52 6.79
C GLU A 183 -8.27 2.34 7.74
N LEU A 184 -9.12 2.28 8.76
CA LEU A 184 -9.21 1.18 9.72
C LEU A 184 -10.55 0.49 9.59
N ILE A 185 -10.55 -0.82 9.37
CA ILE A 185 -11.74 -1.67 9.30
C ILE A 185 -11.66 -2.69 10.42
N ILE A 186 -12.72 -2.76 11.22
CA ILE A 186 -12.88 -3.74 12.30
C ILE A 186 -14.23 -4.44 12.10
N GLU A 187 -14.19 -5.73 11.78
CA GLU A 187 -15.39 -6.54 11.65
C GLU A 187 -15.99 -6.86 13.02
N GLU A 188 -17.32 -7.02 13.07
CA GLU A 188 -18.06 -7.19 14.33
C GLU A 188 -17.62 -8.44 15.11
N ASP A 189 -17.39 -9.55 14.43
CA ASP A 189 -16.92 -10.80 15.02
C ASP A 189 -15.51 -10.65 15.63
N GLN A 190 -14.65 -9.87 14.99
CA GLN A 190 -13.30 -9.59 15.46
C GLN A 190 -13.32 -8.66 16.69
N ALA A 191 -14.18 -7.66 16.66
CA ALA A 191 -14.44 -6.78 17.82
C ALA A 191 -14.95 -7.58 19.02
N ALA A 192 -15.83 -8.57 18.81
CA ALA A 192 -16.37 -9.43 19.87
C ALA A 192 -15.27 -10.25 20.57
N ILE A 193 -14.26 -10.76 19.84
CA ILE A 193 -13.11 -11.48 20.42
C ILE A 193 -12.34 -10.55 21.38
N VAL A 194 -12.07 -9.32 20.94
CA VAL A 194 -11.32 -8.34 21.73
C VAL A 194 -12.12 -7.92 22.97
N ASN A 195 -13.40 -7.61 22.82
CA ASN A 195 -14.29 -7.20 23.91
C ASN A 195 -14.40 -8.31 24.99
N LYS A 196 -14.55 -9.55 24.57
CA LYS A 196 -14.55 -10.71 25.49
C LYS A 196 -13.26 -10.79 26.31
N ALA A 197 -12.11 -10.54 25.70
CA ALA A 197 -10.84 -10.53 26.41
C ALA A 197 -10.75 -9.38 27.42
N ILE A 198 -11.23 -8.19 27.05
CA ILE A 198 -11.28 -7.01 27.94
C ILE A 198 -12.20 -7.26 29.13
N GLU A 199 -13.43 -7.75 28.89
CA GLU A 199 -14.40 -8.09 29.93
C GLU A 199 -13.86 -9.13 30.92
N ALA A 200 -13.15 -10.12 30.39
CA ALA A 200 -12.49 -11.15 31.21
C ALA A 200 -11.17 -10.65 31.85
N ARG A 201 -10.84 -9.37 31.73
CA ARG A 201 -9.58 -8.76 32.23
C ARG A 201 -8.32 -9.48 31.75
N ARG A 202 -8.34 -10.01 30.53
CA ARG A 202 -7.18 -10.62 29.88
C ARG A 202 -6.32 -9.55 29.22
N LYS A 203 -5.05 -9.88 28.99
CA LYS A 203 -4.14 -8.99 28.26
C LYS A 203 -4.51 -8.98 26.79
N VAL A 204 -4.54 -7.79 26.20
CA VAL A 204 -4.67 -7.57 24.77
C VAL A 204 -3.34 -6.99 24.29
N CYS A 205 -2.75 -7.64 23.26
CA CYS A 205 -1.55 -7.17 22.57
C CYS A 205 -1.93 -6.81 21.14
N VAL A 206 -1.46 -5.65 20.67
CA VAL A 206 -1.68 -5.12 19.32
C VAL A 206 -0.34 -5.02 18.61
#